data_9f46d61ddd9d458aa58a2136a201db8d
#
_entry.id   9f46d61ddd9d458aa58a2136a201db8d
#
_cell.length_a   1.000
_cell.length_b   1.000
_cell.length_c   1.000
_cell.angle_alpha   90.00
_cell.angle_beta   90.00
_cell.angle_gamma   90.00
#
_symmetry.space_group_name_H-M   'P 1'
#
loop_
_entity.id
_entity.type
_entity.pdbx_description
1 polymer ?
#
loop_
_entity_poly.entity_id
_entity_poly.type
_entity_poly.pdbx_seq_one_letter_code
_entity_poly.pdbx_strand_id
1 'polypeptide(L)'
;MKRTILFVFVMVLGVCAVNSLAAEGEKKGGGKPVVTIETERVTIVFEMYPDVAPKTVARVSQLIEKGFYNGLTFHRVEPGFVIQGGDPKGDGSGGSGVNIPAEFNKKTHATGTVAMARAMDPNSADSQFYICLAPQPFLDGKYTVFGQVTKGLDVIQKIKVGDAMKKVTLKK
;
A
#
# COMPACT_ATOMS: atom_id res chain seq x y z
N MET A 1 -6.59 -10.52 -88.72
CA MET A 1 -5.52 -10.75 -87.81
C MET A 1 -5.83 -10.00 -86.51
N LYS A 2 -6.38 -10.66 -85.49
CA LYS A 2 -6.76 -10.09 -84.18
C LYS A 2 -5.81 -10.69 -83.13
N ARG A 3 -4.95 -9.87 -82.53
CA ARG A 3 -4.04 -10.27 -81.42
C ARG A 3 -4.82 -10.10 -80.11
N THR A 4 -5.09 -11.23 -79.43
CA THR A 4 -5.67 -11.27 -78.12
C THR A 4 -4.51 -11.18 -77.09
N ILE A 5 -4.54 -10.11 -76.26
CA ILE A 5 -3.58 -9.88 -75.18
C ILE A 5 -4.23 -10.48 -73.89
N LEU A 6 -3.61 -11.50 -73.36
CA LEU A 6 -4.02 -12.16 -72.12
C LEU A 6 -3.40 -11.42 -70.92
N PHE A 7 -4.22 -10.71 -70.13
CA PHE A 7 -3.79 -10.11 -68.88
C PHE A 7 -3.81 -11.17 -67.77
N VAL A 8 -2.62 -11.49 -67.28
CA VAL A 8 -2.46 -12.33 -66.06
C VAL A 8 -2.57 -11.43 -64.86
N PHE A 9 -3.65 -11.62 -64.09
CA PHE A 9 -3.88 -10.91 -62.81
C PHE A 9 -3.14 -11.70 -61.70
N VAL A 10 -1.99 -11.23 -61.25
CA VAL A 10 -1.28 -11.78 -60.09
C VAL A 10 -1.90 -11.19 -58.81
N MET A 11 -2.66 -12.01 -58.12
CA MET A 11 -3.26 -11.70 -56.83
C MET A 11 -2.20 -11.88 -55.73
N VAL A 12 -1.62 -10.80 -55.24
CA VAL A 12 -0.71 -10.81 -54.09
C VAL A 12 -1.57 -10.79 -52.82
N LEU A 13 -1.67 -11.96 -52.19
CA LEU A 13 -2.23 -12.12 -50.84
C LEU A 13 -1.25 -11.50 -49.82
N GLY A 14 -1.52 -10.27 -49.40
CA GLY A 14 -0.87 -9.64 -48.27
C GLY A 14 -1.32 -10.27 -46.97
N VAL A 15 -0.48 -11.11 -46.37
CA VAL A 15 -0.66 -11.59 -44.99
C VAL A 15 -0.32 -10.45 -44.03
N CYS A 16 -1.35 -9.76 -43.53
CA CYS A 16 -1.20 -8.85 -42.38
C CYS A 16 -0.92 -9.69 -41.12
N ALA A 17 0.32 -9.83 -40.76
CA ALA A 17 0.72 -10.31 -39.45
C ALA A 17 0.41 -9.19 -38.42
N VAL A 18 -0.71 -9.32 -37.72
CA VAL A 18 -1.01 -8.53 -36.52
C VAL A 18 -0.08 -8.99 -35.41
N ASN A 19 1.05 -8.30 -35.26
CA ASN A 19 1.87 -8.41 -34.06
C ASN A 19 1.06 -7.84 -32.89
N SER A 20 0.41 -8.73 -32.14
CA SER A 20 -0.10 -8.45 -30.81
C SER A 20 1.12 -8.26 -29.89
N LEU A 21 1.57 -7.00 -29.72
CA LEU A 21 2.44 -6.66 -28.61
C LEU A 21 1.58 -6.76 -27.33
N ALA A 22 1.63 -7.93 -26.70
CA ALA A 22 1.31 -8.02 -25.29
C ALA A 22 2.31 -7.13 -24.55
N ALA A 23 1.83 -6.02 -24.02
CA ALA A 23 2.61 -5.18 -23.11
C ALA A 23 2.86 -6.02 -21.84
N GLU A 24 3.96 -6.77 -21.83
CA GLU A 24 4.55 -7.27 -20.60
C GLU A 24 4.95 -6.05 -19.78
N GLY A 25 4.13 -5.75 -18.76
CA GLY A 25 4.48 -4.75 -17.77
C GLY A 25 5.79 -5.15 -17.10
N GLU A 26 6.87 -4.47 -17.46
CA GLU A 26 8.16 -4.58 -16.78
C GLU A 26 7.94 -4.44 -15.28
N LYS A 27 8.08 -5.54 -14.52
CA LYS A 27 8.32 -5.51 -13.10
C LYS A 27 9.67 -4.81 -12.89
N LYS A 28 9.65 -3.49 -12.75
CA LYS A 28 10.80 -2.76 -12.22
C LYS A 28 11.15 -3.40 -10.88
N GLY A 29 12.28 -4.09 -10.82
CA GLY A 29 12.89 -4.63 -9.62
C GLY A 29 13.41 -3.50 -8.72
N GLY A 30 12.51 -2.67 -8.22
CA GLY A 30 12.78 -1.71 -7.16
C GLY A 30 12.70 -2.43 -5.81
N GLY A 31 13.62 -2.13 -4.88
CA GLY A 31 13.53 -2.61 -3.51
C GLY A 31 12.17 -2.27 -2.90
N LYS A 32 11.76 -3.01 -1.86
CA LYS A 32 10.50 -2.70 -1.17
C LYS A 32 10.55 -1.27 -0.61
N PRO A 33 9.48 -0.48 -0.79
CA PRO A 33 9.44 0.86 -0.23
C PRO A 33 9.56 0.81 1.30
N VAL A 34 10.41 1.66 1.86
CA VAL A 34 10.71 1.73 3.30
C VAL A 34 10.18 3.04 3.86
N VAL A 35 9.38 2.96 4.90
CA VAL A 35 8.82 4.10 5.62
C VAL A 35 9.54 4.28 6.94
N THR A 36 9.89 5.52 7.26
CA THR A 36 10.40 5.90 8.59
C THR A 36 9.43 6.88 9.24
N ILE A 37 8.96 6.56 10.44
CA ILE A 37 8.14 7.42 11.30
C ILE A 37 9.00 7.86 12.47
N GLU A 38 9.25 9.16 12.57
CA GLU A 38 9.94 9.80 13.69
C GLU A 38 8.90 10.37 14.66
N THR A 39 8.99 10.01 15.94
CA THR A 39 8.21 10.58 17.03
C THR A 39 9.14 11.26 18.05
N GLU A 40 8.60 11.81 19.13
CA GLU A 40 9.43 12.33 20.23
C GLU A 40 10.16 11.23 21.01
N ARG A 41 9.60 10.02 21.00
CA ARG A 41 10.06 8.91 21.85
C ARG A 41 10.86 7.88 21.10
N VAL A 42 10.44 7.57 19.88
CA VAL A 42 10.96 6.46 19.12
C VAL A 42 10.99 6.74 17.63
N THR A 43 11.83 6.01 16.91
CA THR A 43 11.81 5.92 15.45
C THR A 43 11.36 4.52 15.05
N ILE A 44 10.33 4.44 14.21
CA ILE A 44 9.78 3.20 13.67
C ILE A 44 10.14 3.14 12.19
N VAL A 45 10.69 2.01 11.74
CA VAL A 45 10.96 1.76 10.32
C VAL A 45 10.21 0.51 9.90
N PHE A 46 9.46 0.57 8.79
CA PHE A 46 8.79 -0.58 8.23
C PHE A 46 8.93 -0.66 6.71
N GLU A 47 8.97 -1.87 6.19
CA GLU A 47 8.89 -2.15 4.75
C GLU A 47 7.45 -2.32 4.32
N MET A 48 7.10 -1.79 3.14
CA MET A 48 5.78 -2.01 2.55
C MET A 48 5.78 -3.18 1.56
N TYR A 49 4.61 -3.75 1.31
CA TYR A 49 4.38 -4.93 0.48
C TYR A 49 3.58 -4.63 -0.79
N PRO A 50 4.19 -4.02 -1.82
CA PRO A 50 3.50 -3.68 -3.07
C PRO A 50 3.05 -4.92 -3.87
N ASP A 51 3.62 -6.09 -3.59
CA ASP A 51 3.28 -7.37 -4.19
C ASP A 51 1.91 -7.92 -3.76
N VAL A 52 1.46 -7.59 -2.54
CA VAL A 52 0.20 -8.11 -1.98
C VAL A 52 -0.85 -7.03 -1.71
N ALA A 53 -0.45 -5.76 -1.66
CA ALA A 53 -1.33 -4.62 -1.43
C ALA A 53 -0.94 -3.41 -2.28
N PRO A 54 -0.90 -3.52 -3.63
CA PRO A 54 -0.38 -2.49 -4.52
C PRO A 54 -1.12 -1.15 -4.44
N LYS A 55 -2.45 -1.16 -4.34
CA LYS A 55 -3.26 0.06 -4.27
C LYS A 55 -3.07 0.78 -2.94
N THR A 56 -3.03 0.02 -1.85
CA THR A 56 -2.77 0.54 -0.51
C THR A 56 -1.37 1.16 -0.41
N VAL A 57 -0.34 0.45 -0.89
CA VAL A 57 1.04 0.96 -0.91
C VAL A 57 1.14 2.22 -1.76
N ALA A 58 0.52 2.26 -2.94
CA ALA A 58 0.51 3.45 -3.78
C ALA A 58 -0.15 4.65 -3.07
N ARG A 59 -1.32 4.43 -2.41
CA ARG A 59 -2.02 5.50 -1.70
C ARG A 59 -1.24 6.00 -0.49
N VAL A 60 -0.75 5.10 0.36
CA VAL A 60 0.06 5.46 1.54
C VAL A 60 1.32 6.21 1.11
N SER A 61 2.00 5.75 0.06
CA SER A 61 3.17 6.45 -0.50
C SER A 61 2.83 7.87 -0.92
N GLN A 62 1.73 8.07 -1.66
CA GLN A 62 1.26 9.39 -2.08
C GLN A 62 0.98 10.32 -0.89
N LEU A 63 0.35 9.80 0.17
CA LEU A 63 0.06 10.57 1.38
C LEU A 63 1.35 10.96 2.11
N ILE A 64 2.34 10.06 2.20
CA ILE A 64 3.66 10.36 2.79
C ILE A 64 4.37 11.45 1.99
N GLU A 65 4.41 11.33 0.65
CA GLU A 65 5.05 12.31 -0.23
C GLU A 65 4.41 13.71 -0.13
N LYS A 66 3.11 13.77 0.15
CA LYS A 66 2.39 15.03 0.41
C LYS A 66 2.59 15.57 1.84
N GLY A 67 3.32 14.84 2.69
CA GLY A 67 3.49 15.20 4.10
C GLY A 67 2.23 15.05 4.95
N PHE A 68 1.20 14.33 4.46
CA PHE A 68 -0.11 14.20 5.12
C PHE A 68 -0.01 13.66 6.55
N TYR A 69 0.88 12.73 6.81
CA TYR A 69 1.04 12.12 8.13
C TYR A 69 1.83 12.95 9.12
N ASN A 70 2.55 14.01 8.68
CA ASN A 70 3.37 14.83 9.56
C ASN A 70 2.49 15.60 10.54
N GLY A 71 2.78 15.46 11.82
CA GLY A 71 2.03 16.08 12.92
C GLY A 71 0.79 15.29 13.36
N LEU A 72 0.34 14.28 12.61
CA LEU A 72 -0.76 13.43 13.06
C LEU A 72 -0.33 12.56 14.24
N THR A 73 -1.28 12.22 15.11
CA THR A 73 -1.00 11.48 16.34
C THR A 73 -1.36 10.00 16.23
N PHE A 74 -0.77 9.22 17.11
CA PHE A 74 -1.31 7.91 17.48
C PHE A 74 -2.49 8.14 18.43
N HIS A 75 -3.70 8.21 17.88
CA HIS A 75 -4.91 8.53 18.64
C HIS A 75 -5.46 7.35 19.45
N ARG A 76 -4.99 6.12 19.15
CA ARG A 76 -5.36 4.92 19.88
C ARG A 76 -4.12 4.07 20.16
N VAL A 77 -3.97 3.65 21.41
CA VAL A 77 -2.90 2.75 21.89
C VAL A 77 -3.52 1.74 22.82
N GLU A 78 -3.52 0.48 22.43
CA GLU A 78 -4.05 -0.66 23.21
C GLU A 78 -2.89 -1.61 23.53
N PRO A 79 -2.41 -1.65 24.76
CA PRO A 79 -1.29 -2.52 25.16
C PRO A 79 -1.56 -3.99 24.82
N GLY A 80 -0.58 -4.67 24.20
CA GLY A 80 -0.73 -6.06 23.77
C GLY A 80 -1.62 -6.26 22.54
N PHE A 81 -2.15 -5.17 21.96
CA PHE A 81 -2.98 -5.21 20.77
C PHE A 81 -2.34 -4.38 19.64
N VAL A 82 -2.67 -3.10 19.54
CA VAL A 82 -2.21 -2.23 18.44
C VAL A 82 -1.92 -0.81 18.90
N ILE A 83 -1.11 -0.09 18.10
CA ILE A 83 -1.09 1.37 18.03
C ILE A 83 -1.71 1.79 16.70
N GLN A 84 -2.60 2.79 16.69
CA GLN A 84 -3.32 3.26 15.51
C GLN A 84 -3.16 4.77 15.34
N GLY A 85 -2.88 5.20 14.11
CA GLY A 85 -2.73 6.59 13.74
C GLY A 85 -3.17 6.86 12.30
N GLY A 86 -2.84 8.06 11.77
CA GLY A 86 -3.17 8.43 10.39
C GLY A 86 -4.55 9.10 10.24
N ASP A 87 -5.15 9.53 11.35
CA ASP A 87 -6.39 10.28 11.40
C ASP A 87 -6.09 11.79 11.60
N PRO A 88 -6.46 12.67 10.64
CA PRO A 88 -6.25 14.12 10.80
C PRO A 88 -7.13 14.75 11.87
N LYS A 89 -8.23 14.12 12.31
CA LYS A 89 -9.05 14.58 13.42
C LYS A 89 -8.55 14.09 14.77
N GLY A 90 -7.82 12.97 14.80
CA GLY A 90 -7.27 12.39 16.02
C GLY A 90 -8.31 11.74 16.97
N ASP A 91 -9.49 11.42 16.47
CA ASP A 91 -10.60 10.79 17.22
C ASP A 91 -11.06 9.46 16.66
N GLY A 92 -10.43 9.01 15.56
CA GLY A 92 -10.77 7.78 14.83
C GLY A 92 -11.78 7.98 13.71
N SER A 93 -12.38 9.17 13.55
CA SER A 93 -13.44 9.42 12.56
C SER A 93 -12.96 10.07 11.27
N GLY A 94 -11.71 10.53 11.22
CA GLY A 94 -11.16 11.25 10.07
C GLY A 94 -10.43 10.35 9.08
N GLY A 95 -10.09 10.96 7.94
CA GLY A 95 -9.34 10.32 6.86
C GLY A 95 -8.86 11.34 5.85
N SER A 96 -8.21 10.89 4.78
CA SER A 96 -7.73 11.74 3.68
C SER A 96 -8.83 12.08 2.66
N GLY A 97 -10.04 11.54 2.84
CA GLY A 97 -11.20 11.73 1.98
C GLY A 97 -11.26 10.81 0.75
N VAL A 98 -10.40 9.80 0.66
CA VAL A 98 -10.38 8.85 -0.47
C VAL A 98 -10.28 7.42 0.05
N ASN A 99 -11.35 6.67 -0.11
CA ASN A 99 -11.39 5.25 0.27
C ASN A 99 -10.54 4.38 -0.68
N ILE A 100 -9.95 3.34 -0.11
CA ILE A 100 -9.12 2.35 -0.79
C ILE A 100 -9.86 1.02 -0.77
N PRO A 101 -10.00 0.31 -1.90
CA PRO A 101 -10.57 -1.03 -1.91
C PRO A 101 -9.73 -2.00 -1.07
N ALA A 102 -10.38 -2.97 -0.43
CA ALA A 102 -9.72 -3.99 0.36
C ALA A 102 -8.76 -4.83 -0.50
N GLU A 103 -7.57 -5.09 0.03
CA GLU A 103 -6.56 -5.97 -0.54
C GLU A 103 -6.18 -7.05 0.47
N PHE A 104 -7.19 -7.83 0.91
CA PHE A 104 -6.97 -8.93 1.86
C PHE A 104 -6.02 -9.96 1.28
N ASN A 105 -5.06 -10.38 2.08
CA ASN A 105 -3.99 -11.26 1.62
C ASN A 105 -3.61 -12.28 2.71
N LYS A 106 -2.64 -13.16 2.41
CA LYS A 106 -2.22 -14.25 3.30
C LYS A 106 -1.19 -13.85 4.36
N LYS A 107 -0.80 -12.58 4.44
CA LYS A 107 0.10 -12.10 5.50
C LYS A 107 -0.65 -12.13 6.82
N THR A 108 0.00 -12.62 7.87
CA THR A 108 -0.57 -12.74 9.22
C THR A 108 -0.29 -11.47 10.04
N HIS A 109 -1.13 -11.22 11.04
CA HIS A 109 -0.95 -10.15 12.00
C HIS A 109 0.00 -10.58 13.12
N ALA A 110 1.29 -10.72 12.79
CA ALA A 110 2.36 -10.91 13.77
C ALA A 110 2.72 -9.58 14.47
N THR A 111 3.56 -9.63 15.51
CA THR A 111 4.11 -8.40 16.12
C THR A 111 4.81 -7.54 15.06
N GLY A 112 4.49 -6.25 15.03
CA GLY A 112 5.04 -5.29 14.06
C GLY A 112 4.37 -5.30 12.69
N THR A 113 3.35 -6.12 12.45
CA THR A 113 2.57 -6.05 11.21
C THR A 113 1.86 -4.70 11.09
N VAL A 114 1.94 -4.09 9.91
CA VAL A 114 1.28 -2.83 9.57
C VAL A 114 0.10 -3.12 8.65
N ALA A 115 -1.10 -2.69 9.06
CA ALA A 115 -2.33 -2.93 8.31
C ALA A 115 -3.25 -1.70 8.33
N MET A 116 -4.17 -1.63 7.34
CA MET A 116 -5.13 -0.52 7.24
C MET A 116 -6.26 -0.69 8.25
N ALA A 117 -6.56 0.38 8.99
CA ALA A 117 -7.81 0.50 9.72
C ALA A 117 -8.96 0.79 8.76
N ARG A 118 -10.18 0.38 9.13
CA ARG A 118 -11.41 0.58 8.34
C ARG A 118 -12.65 0.57 9.21
N ALA A 119 -13.75 1.08 8.69
CA ALA A 119 -15.08 0.91 9.26
C ALA A 119 -15.64 -0.50 8.96
N MET A 120 -16.95 -0.70 9.05
CA MET A 120 -17.58 -2.01 8.78
C MET A 120 -17.45 -2.43 7.32
N ASP A 121 -17.57 -1.50 6.37
CA ASP A 121 -17.37 -1.78 4.95
C ASP A 121 -15.89 -2.14 4.70
N PRO A 122 -15.59 -3.30 4.11
CA PRO A 122 -14.23 -3.68 3.74
C PRO A 122 -13.50 -2.64 2.87
N ASN A 123 -14.22 -1.89 2.05
CA ASN A 123 -13.68 -0.88 1.13
C ASN A 123 -13.65 0.53 1.73
N SER A 124 -13.75 0.67 3.05
CA SER A 124 -13.74 1.96 3.76
C SER A 124 -12.38 2.36 4.33
N ALA A 125 -11.32 1.61 4.08
CA ALA A 125 -9.97 2.03 4.43
C ALA A 125 -9.61 3.34 3.69
N ASP A 126 -8.90 4.26 4.38
CA ASP A 126 -8.51 5.55 3.79
C ASP A 126 -7.03 5.87 4.12
N SER A 127 -6.78 6.57 5.22
CA SER A 127 -5.43 6.95 5.65
C SER A 127 -5.02 6.33 6.99
N GLN A 128 -5.97 5.87 7.78
CA GLN A 128 -5.68 5.30 9.09
C GLN A 128 -5.04 3.92 8.97
N PHE A 129 -4.00 3.70 9.75
CA PHE A 129 -3.30 2.42 9.83
C PHE A 129 -3.02 2.05 11.28
N TYR A 130 -2.75 0.77 11.52
CA TYR A 130 -2.29 0.31 12.82
C TYR A 130 -1.07 -0.59 12.71
N ILE A 131 -0.31 -0.66 13.81
CA ILE A 131 0.84 -1.56 13.99
C ILE A 131 0.53 -2.50 15.13
N CYS A 132 0.65 -3.81 14.92
CA CYS A 132 0.41 -4.82 15.94
C CYS A 132 1.53 -4.82 16.99
N LEU A 133 1.16 -4.73 18.27
CA LEU A 133 2.08 -4.83 19.41
C LEU A 133 2.33 -6.29 19.83
N ALA A 134 1.42 -7.20 19.48
CA ALA A 134 1.51 -8.64 19.68
C ALA A 134 0.80 -9.35 18.51
N PRO A 135 0.92 -10.69 18.35
CA PRO A 135 0.21 -11.44 17.32
C PRO A 135 -1.32 -11.35 17.50
N GLN A 136 -2.04 -11.09 16.38
CA GLN A 136 -3.49 -10.90 16.36
C GLN A 136 -4.13 -11.79 15.27
N PRO A 137 -4.12 -13.12 15.39
CA PRO A 137 -4.54 -14.02 14.31
C PRO A 137 -6.03 -13.89 13.94
N PHE A 138 -6.87 -13.38 14.84
CA PHE A 138 -8.29 -13.16 14.56
C PHE A 138 -8.56 -12.03 13.54
N LEU A 139 -7.54 -11.20 13.21
CA LEU A 139 -7.59 -10.16 12.17
C LEU A 139 -7.17 -10.69 10.78
N ASP A 140 -6.58 -11.88 10.70
CA ASP A 140 -6.05 -12.43 9.46
C ASP A 140 -7.17 -12.59 8.40
N GLY A 141 -6.84 -12.16 7.16
CA GLY A 141 -7.78 -12.18 6.06
C GLY A 141 -8.94 -11.17 6.13
N LYS A 142 -9.01 -10.33 7.19
CA LYS A 142 -10.10 -9.36 7.40
C LYS A 142 -9.65 -7.90 7.26
N TYR A 143 -8.35 -7.66 7.28
CA TYR A 143 -7.73 -6.35 7.11
C TYR A 143 -6.60 -6.41 6.09
N THR A 144 -6.37 -5.32 5.37
CA THR A 144 -5.28 -5.23 4.40
C THR A 144 -3.95 -5.07 5.10
N VAL A 145 -3.17 -6.14 5.19
CA VAL A 145 -1.78 -6.08 5.62
C VAL A 145 -0.94 -5.53 4.48
N PHE A 146 -0.22 -4.43 4.73
CA PHE A 146 0.59 -3.79 3.68
C PHE A 146 2.05 -3.53 4.06
N GLY A 147 2.48 -3.92 5.27
CA GLY A 147 3.87 -3.73 5.71
C GLY A 147 4.23 -4.50 6.97
N GLN A 148 5.54 -4.41 7.32
CA GLN A 148 6.13 -5.02 8.52
C GLN A 148 7.20 -4.09 9.09
N VAL A 149 7.15 -3.85 10.38
CA VAL A 149 8.20 -3.14 11.12
C VAL A 149 9.50 -3.94 11.08
N THR A 150 10.57 -3.29 10.66
CA THR A 150 11.91 -3.86 10.56
C THR A 150 12.88 -3.29 11.59
N LYS A 151 12.58 -2.06 12.12
CA LYS A 151 13.34 -1.44 13.22
C LYS A 151 12.39 -0.73 14.17
N GLY A 152 12.69 -0.77 15.47
CA GLY A 152 11.90 -0.12 16.50
C GLY A 152 10.84 -1.03 17.15
N LEU A 153 10.84 -2.33 16.90
CA LEU A 153 9.92 -3.28 17.55
C LEU A 153 10.07 -3.30 19.08
N ASP A 154 11.30 -3.12 19.57
CA ASP A 154 11.64 -3.07 20.99
C ASP A 154 11.14 -1.79 21.69
N VAL A 155 10.82 -0.77 20.93
CA VAL A 155 10.45 0.55 21.45
C VAL A 155 9.04 1.01 21.08
N ILE A 156 8.34 0.35 20.16
CA ILE A 156 6.96 0.74 19.75
C ILE A 156 5.98 0.71 20.92
N GLN A 157 6.22 -0.14 21.93
CA GLN A 157 5.40 -0.19 23.16
C GLN A 157 5.54 1.07 24.04
N LYS A 158 6.53 1.93 23.78
CA LYS A 158 6.71 3.22 24.48
C LYS A 158 5.80 4.32 23.91
N ILE A 159 5.19 4.10 22.74
CA ILE A 159 4.22 5.02 22.14
C ILE A 159 3.01 5.16 23.07
N LYS A 160 2.55 6.40 23.21
CA LYS A 160 1.38 6.76 24.02
C LYS A 160 0.34 7.45 23.15
N VAL A 161 -0.90 7.42 23.61
CA VAL A 161 -1.97 8.22 23.00
C VAL A 161 -1.56 9.69 22.94
N GLY A 162 -1.68 10.31 21.77
CA GLY A 162 -1.28 11.70 21.54
C GLY A 162 0.16 11.88 21.06
N ASP A 163 1.02 10.84 21.08
CA ASP A 163 2.37 10.97 20.49
C ASP A 163 2.26 11.26 19.00
N ALA A 164 2.93 12.35 18.57
CA ALA A 164 2.87 12.80 17.19
C ALA A 164 3.90 12.10 16.31
N MET A 165 3.51 11.79 15.09
CA MET A 165 4.39 11.45 13.97
C MET A 165 5.03 12.73 13.46
N LYS A 166 6.14 13.17 14.06
CA LYS A 166 6.82 14.45 13.73
C LYS A 166 7.21 14.53 12.27
N LYS A 167 7.71 13.41 11.75
CA LYS A 167 8.14 13.29 10.37
C LYS A 167 7.91 11.86 9.89
N VAL A 168 7.30 11.75 8.71
CA VAL A 168 7.12 10.48 8.02
C VAL A 168 7.76 10.58 6.64
N THR A 169 8.70 9.68 6.36
CA THR A 169 9.48 9.69 5.10
C THR A 169 9.39 8.35 4.40
N LEU A 170 9.51 8.39 3.07
CA LEU A 170 9.50 7.23 2.19
C LEU A 170 10.81 7.16 1.41
N LYS A 171 11.44 5.98 1.43
CA LYS A 171 12.54 5.60 0.55
C LYS A 171 12.04 4.50 -0.39
N LYS A 172 12.12 4.75 -1.69
CA LYS A 172 11.82 3.79 -2.78
C LYS A 172 13.07 3.01 -3.18
#